data_81f2523ea365c1c2135871463d6fe766
#
_entry.id   81f2523ea365c1c2135871463d6fe766
#
_cell.length_a   1.000
_cell.length_b   1.000
_cell.length_c   1.000
_cell.angle_alpha   90.00
_cell.angle_beta   90.00
_cell.angle_gamma   90.00
#
_symmetry.space_group_name_H-M   'P 1'
#
loop_
_entity.id
_entity.type
_entity.pdbx_description
1 polymer ?
#
loop_
_entity_poly.entity_id
_entity_poly.type
_entity_poly.pdbx_seq_one_letter_code
_entity_poly.pdbx_strand_id
1 'polypeptide(L)'
;MYKRQGLDDGSRLPVPIFTPTTKAPIGEHDEPMTIEQVQHVVGTQVAARIDVLARRILARGNEIASANGIIIADTKVEFGIDRTREDHTGGPLIVLADEVLTPDSSRFWPADQWQPGRAQPSFDKQYVRDWLTSSASGWDRASGEAPPPLPDEVVEATRARYMEAYERITGRTLP
;
A
#
# COMPACT_ATOMS: atom_id res chain seq x y z
N MET A 1 -2.51 7.71 -13.46
CA MET A 1 -1.19 7.39 -12.90
C MET A 1 -0.18 8.38 -13.46
N TYR A 2 0.38 9.27 -12.65
CA TYR A 2 1.36 10.26 -13.11
C TYR A 2 2.70 9.55 -13.37
N LYS A 3 2.97 9.16 -14.62
CA LYS A 3 4.34 8.82 -15.04
C LYS A 3 5.14 10.13 -15.06
N ARG A 4 6.00 10.35 -14.10
CA ARG A 4 6.99 11.42 -14.19
C ARG A 4 7.95 11.07 -15.32
N GLN A 5 8.11 11.98 -16.27
CA GLN A 5 9.05 11.81 -17.39
C GLN A 5 10.47 11.54 -16.84
N GLY A 6 11.15 10.54 -17.39
CA GLY A 6 12.53 10.20 -17.06
C GLY A 6 12.72 9.27 -15.86
N LEU A 7 11.67 8.60 -15.37
CA LEU A 7 11.76 7.55 -14.35
C LEU A 7 11.34 6.20 -14.93
N ASP A 8 12.15 5.20 -14.70
CA ASP A 8 11.83 3.81 -15.02
C ASP A 8 10.88 3.23 -13.96
N ASP A 9 10.28 2.07 -14.26
CA ASP A 9 9.46 1.34 -13.30
C ASP A 9 10.29 0.95 -12.07
N GLY A 10 9.72 1.11 -10.88
CA GLY A 10 10.42 0.86 -9.63
C GLY A 10 11.50 1.90 -9.26
N SER A 11 11.67 2.98 -10.02
CA SER A 11 12.59 4.07 -9.64
C SER A 11 12.19 4.73 -8.33
N ARG A 12 13.18 5.06 -7.50
CA ARG A 12 12.95 5.80 -6.26
C ARG A 12 12.52 7.23 -6.57
N LEU A 13 11.40 7.65 -6.00
CA LEU A 13 10.97 9.04 -6.05
C LEU A 13 11.78 9.89 -5.09
N PRO A 14 12.19 11.12 -5.48
CA PRO A 14 12.89 12.04 -4.58
C PRO A 14 12.03 12.44 -3.37
N VAL A 15 10.70 12.51 -3.56
CA VAL A 15 9.73 12.81 -2.51
C VAL A 15 8.50 11.91 -2.71
N PRO A 16 7.92 11.32 -1.66
CA PRO A 16 6.67 10.57 -1.75
C PRO A 16 5.54 11.41 -2.35
N ILE A 17 4.72 10.79 -3.19
CA ILE A 17 3.54 11.42 -3.78
C ILE A 17 2.31 11.01 -2.98
N PHE A 18 1.51 11.98 -2.57
CA PHE A 18 0.19 11.73 -2.01
C PHE A 18 -0.82 11.51 -3.14
N THR A 19 -1.50 10.37 -3.13
CA THR A 19 -2.44 9.94 -4.18
C THR A 19 -3.77 9.56 -3.54
N PRO A 20 -4.61 10.54 -3.17
CA PRO A 20 -5.86 10.27 -2.50
C PRO A 20 -6.88 9.60 -3.43
N THR A 21 -7.76 8.81 -2.83
CA THR A 21 -8.91 8.17 -3.48
C THR A 21 -10.18 8.40 -2.66
N THR A 22 -11.34 8.18 -3.27
CA THR A 22 -12.60 8.02 -2.54
C THR A 22 -12.53 6.77 -1.66
N LYS A 23 -13.44 6.66 -0.69
CA LYS A 23 -13.79 5.41 -0.01
C LYS A 23 -15.10 4.93 -0.62
N ALA A 24 -15.02 4.02 -1.58
CA ALA A 24 -16.19 3.46 -2.23
C ALA A 24 -17.00 2.55 -1.31
N PRO A 25 -18.32 2.40 -1.51
CA PRO A 25 -19.10 1.37 -0.88
C PRO A 25 -18.57 -0.04 -1.16
N ILE A 26 -18.92 -1.00 -0.31
CA ILE A 26 -18.54 -2.40 -0.50
C ILE A 26 -19.04 -2.91 -1.87
N GLY A 27 -18.13 -3.45 -2.66
CA GLY A 27 -18.41 -3.96 -4.02
C GLY A 27 -18.10 -2.97 -5.13
N GLU A 28 -17.77 -1.73 -4.81
CA GLU A 28 -17.32 -0.72 -5.76
C GLU A 28 -15.80 -0.48 -5.64
N HIS A 29 -15.23 0.25 -6.61
CA HIS A 29 -13.81 0.57 -6.60
C HIS A 29 -13.57 2.02 -6.17
N ASP A 30 -12.54 2.21 -5.33
CA ASP A 30 -12.05 3.55 -4.98
C ASP A 30 -11.60 4.30 -6.22
N GLU A 31 -12.05 5.55 -6.37
CA GLU A 31 -11.68 6.41 -7.50
C GLU A 31 -10.61 7.44 -7.11
N PRO A 32 -9.62 7.70 -7.99
CA PRO A 32 -8.62 8.73 -7.74
C PRO A 32 -9.25 10.11 -7.55
N MET A 33 -8.73 10.89 -6.60
CA MET A 33 -9.16 12.26 -6.33
C MET A 33 -8.02 13.25 -6.58
N THR A 34 -8.37 14.45 -7.02
CA THR A 34 -7.43 15.58 -6.97
C THR A 34 -7.40 16.18 -5.56
N ILE A 35 -6.37 16.97 -5.26
CA ILE A 35 -6.27 17.65 -3.96
C ILE A 35 -7.45 18.60 -3.73
N GLU A 36 -7.91 19.28 -4.79
CA GLU A 36 -9.06 20.18 -4.74
C GLU A 36 -10.34 19.42 -4.40
N GLN A 37 -10.54 18.22 -4.96
CA GLN A 37 -11.68 17.36 -4.63
C GLN A 37 -11.60 16.92 -3.15
N VAL A 38 -10.44 16.53 -2.64
CA VAL A 38 -10.26 16.21 -1.23
C VAL A 38 -10.59 17.42 -0.35
N GLN A 39 -10.07 18.60 -0.70
CA GLN A 39 -10.37 19.84 0.03
C GLN A 39 -11.86 20.18 0.05
N HIS A 40 -12.56 19.89 -1.05
CA HIS A 40 -14.01 20.09 -1.12
C HIS A 40 -14.77 19.17 -0.17
N VAL A 41 -14.33 17.92 -0.03
CA VAL A 41 -15.01 16.90 0.80
C VAL A 41 -14.72 17.08 2.29
N VAL A 42 -13.45 17.30 2.68
CA VAL A 42 -13.01 17.30 4.10
C VAL A 42 -12.57 18.67 4.59
N GLY A 43 -12.54 19.67 3.74
CA GLY A 43 -12.01 21.00 4.05
C GLY A 43 -10.49 21.10 3.87
N THR A 44 -10.01 22.31 3.56
CA THR A 44 -8.60 22.57 3.22
C THR A 44 -7.65 22.20 4.37
N GLN A 45 -8.03 22.50 5.62
CA GLN A 45 -7.18 22.22 6.79
C GLN A 45 -7.00 20.71 7.01
N VAL A 46 -8.09 19.94 6.95
CA VAL A 46 -8.04 18.48 7.13
C VAL A 46 -7.28 17.83 5.97
N ALA A 47 -7.53 18.25 4.73
CA ALA A 47 -6.81 17.76 3.56
C ALA A 47 -5.30 17.94 3.67
N ALA A 48 -4.83 19.11 4.07
CA ALA A 48 -3.41 19.39 4.27
C ALA A 48 -2.80 18.51 5.40
N ARG A 49 -3.54 18.29 6.49
CA ARG A 49 -3.09 17.44 7.60
C ARG A 49 -2.99 15.97 7.19
N ILE A 50 -3.94 15.46 6.42
CA ILE A 50 -3.93 14.08 5.91
C ILE A 50 -2.71 13.85 5.01
N ASP A 51 -2.39 14.78 4.08
CA ASP A 51 -1.20 14.68 3.24
C ASP A 51 0.08 14.57 4.09
N VAL A 52 0.24 15.46 5.07
CA VAL A 52 1.39 15.43 5.98
C VAL A 52 1.46 14.12 6.77
N LEU A 53 0.33 13.66 7.31
CA LEU A 53 0.28 12.42 8.09
C LEU A 53 0.61 11.20 7.23
N ALA A 54 0.04 11.08 6.03
CA ALA A 54 0.31 9.97 5.12
C ALA A 54 1.80 9.88 4.75
N ARG A 55 2.43 11.01 4.42
CA ARG A 55 3.88 11.05 4.14
C ARG A 55 4.73 10.69 5.35
N ARG A 56 4.35 11.14 6.54
CA ARG A 56 5.07 10.82 7.79
C ARG A 56 4.97 9.34 8.14
N ILE A 57 3.80 8.71 7.93
CA ILE A 57 3.60 7.27 8.12
C ILE A 57 4.52 6.49 7.19
N LEU A 58 4.51 6.81 5.89
CA LEU A 58 5.38 6.14 4.92
C LEU A 58 6.87 6.35 5.23
N ALA A 59 7.28 7.57 5.60
CA ALA A 59 8.66 7.87 5.97
C ALA A 59 9.10 7.07 7.20
N ARG A 60 8.28 7.05 8.25
CA ARG A 60 8.59 6.29 9.47
C ARG A 60 8.62 4.79 9.21
N GLY A 61 7.69 4.28 8.39
CA GLY A 61 7.69 2.89 7.96
C GLY A 61 8.98 2.52 7.24
N ASN A 62 9.43 3.35 6.30
CA ASN A 62 10.69 3.12 5.58
C ASN A 62 11.94 3.23 6.45
N GLU A 63 11.97 4.10 7.47
CA GLU A 63 13.08 4.10 8.45
C GLU A 63 13.24 2.75 9.14
N ILE A 64 12.13 2.15 9.57
CA ILE A 64 12.15 0.85 10.25
C ILE A 64 12.43 -0.28 9.25
N ALA A 65 11.73 -0.29 8.13
CA ALA A 65 11.81 -1.36 7.14
C ALA A 65 13.20 -1.43 6.47
N SER A 66 13.82 -0.28 6.16
CA SER A 66 15.13 -0.24 5.51
C SER A 66 16.25 -0.78 6.41
N ALA A 67 16.16 -0.60 7.72
CA ALA A 67 17.09 -1.22 8.67
C ALA A 67 17.02 -2.76 8.65
N ASN A 68 15.91 -3.30 8.14
CA ASN A 68 15.64 -4.74 8.04
C ASN A 68 15.66 -5.25 6.58
N GLY A 69 16.28 -4.50 5.67
CA GLY A 69 16.43 -4.90 4.27
C GLY A 69 15.13 -4.89 3.45
N ILE A 70 14.15 -4.07 3.85
CA ILE A 70 12.85 -3.96 3.16
C ILE A 70 12.63 -2.51 2.71
N ILE A 71 12.14 -2.34 1.49
CA ILE A 71 11.64 -1.08 0.94
C ILE A 71 10.11 -1.11 0.96
N ILE A 72 9.48 -0.14 1.60
CA ILE A 72 8.05 0.09 1.46
C ILE A 72 7.85 1.06 0.29
N ALA A 73 7.44 0.52 -0.86
CA ALA A 73 7.32 1.29 -2.09
C ALA A 73 6.13 2.25 -2.07
N ASP A 74 5.03 1.78 -1.55
CA ASP A 74 3.82 2.57 -1.31
C ASP A 74 3.00 1.95 -0.17
N THR A 75 2.02 2.72 0.29
CA THR A 75 1.06 2.25 1.29
C THR A 75 -0.29 2.90 1.06
N LYS A 76 -1.35 2.15 1.31
CA LYS A 76 -2.71 2.67 1.46
C LYS A 76 -2.98 2.85 2.95
N VAL A 77 -3.42 4.04 3.33
CA VAL A 77 -3.85 4.36 4.69
C VAL A 77 -5.21 5.03 4.66
N GLU A 78 -6.01 4.78 5.67
CA GLU A 78 -7.32 5.38 5.81
C GLU A 78 -7.35 6.29 7.03
N PHE A 79 -8.05 7.41 6.91
CA PHE A 79 -8.23 8.37 7.99
C PHE A 79 -9.70 8.61 8.26
N GLY A 80 -10.03 8.75 9.53
CA GLY A 80 -11.34 9.18 10.00
C GLY A 80 -11.25 10.46 10.81
N ILE A 81 -12.39 11.11 11.01
CA ILE A 81 -12.53 12.23 11.94
C ILE A 81 -13.31 11.73 13.16
N ASP A 82 -12.69 11.79 14.33
CA ASP A 82 -13.40 11.59 15.58
C ASP A 82 -14.19 12.87 15.90
N ARG A 83 -15.50 12.77 15.81
CA ARG A 83 -16.40 13.91 16.05
C ARG A 83 -16.69 14.17 17.53
N THR A 84 -16.20 13.29 18.41
CA THR A 84 -16.41 13.40 19.85
C THR A 84 -15.24 14.04 20.57
N ARG A 85 -14.11 14.20 19.89
CA ARG A 85 -12.87 14.75 20.46
C ARG A 85 -12.25 15.78 19.53
N GLU A 86 -11.59 16.73 20.15
CA GLU A 86 -10.73 17.71 19.45
C GLU A 86 -9.26 17.37 19.65
N ASP A 87 -8.42 17.82 18.75
CA ASP A 87 -6.98 17.74 18.93
C ASP A 87 -6.48 18.86 19.87
N HIS A 88 -5.18 18.87 20.14
CA HIS A 88 -4.54 19.85 21.03
C HIS A 88 -4.61 21.31 20.52
N THR A 89 -5.08 21.53 19.29
CA THR A 89 -5.26 22.87 18.68
C THR A 89 -6.74 23.31 18.67
N GLY A 90 -7.66 22.49 19.19
CA GLY A 90 -9.10 22.71 19.12
C GLY A 90 -9.70 22.41 17.75
N GLY A 91 -8.96 21.74 16.88
CA GLY A 91 -9.43 21.28 15.58
C GLY A 91 -9.94 19.83 15.62
N PRO A 92 -10.50 19.32 14.50
CA PRO A 92 -11.00 17.96 14.47
C PRO A 92 -9.86 16.95 14.67
N LEU A 93 -10.09 15.97 15.56
CA LEU A 93 -9.13 14.90 15.78
C LEU A 93 -9.15 13.93 14.60
N ILE A 94 -8.05 13.91 13.84
CA ILE A 94 -7.86 12.94 12.76
C ILE A 94 -7.29 11.66 13.37
N VAL A 95 -7.95 10.54 13.11
CA VAL A 95 -7.52 9.20 13.55
C VAL A 95 -7.10 8.36 12.36
N LEU A 96 -6.05 7.59 12.53
CA LEU A 96 -5.68 6.54 11.60
C LEU A 96 -6.63 5.37 11.80
N ALA A 97 -7.25 4.93 10.72
CA ALA A 97 -8.22 3.85 10.71
C ALA A 97 -7.72 2.72 9.80
N ASP A 98 -8.30 1.52 10.02
CA ASP A 98 -7.96 0.33 9.25
C ASP A 98 -6.50 -0.11 9.43
N GLU A 99 -6.01 -0.98 8.56
CA GLU A 99 -4.63 -1.48 8.60
C GLU A 99 -3.61 -0.43 8.15
N VAL A 100 -2.39 -0.51 8.67
CA VAL A 100 -1.30 0.40 8.31
C VAL A 100 0.00 -0.38 8.13
N LEU A 101 0.66 -0.17 6.98
CA LEU A 101 1.97 -0.73 6.66
C LEU A 101 2.03 -2.26 6.81
N THR A 102 0.94 -2.94 6.45
CA THR A 102 0.91 -4.40 6.34
C THR A 102 1.26 -4.84 4.92
N PRO A 103 1.63 -6.09 4.68
CA PRO A 103 1.81 -6.60 3.32
C PRO A 103 0.54 -6.56 2.46
N ASP A 104 -0.65 -6.35 3.05
CA ASP A 104 -1.90 -6.18 2.31
C ASP A 104 -2.15 -4.73 1.88
N SER A 105 -1.81 -3.76 2.75
CA SER A 105 -1.96 -2.33 2.47
C SER A 105 -0.77 -1.71 1.75
N SER A 106 0.37 -2.40 1.67
CA SER A 106 1.64 -1.85 1.21
C SER A 106 2.41 -2.84 0.34
N ARG A 107 3.22 -2.31 -0.60
CA ARG A 107 4.18 -3.12 -1.36
C ARG A 107 5.52 -3.14 -0.64
N PHE A 108 5.92 -4.33 -0.21
CA PHE A 108 7.19 -4.59 0.47
C PHE A 108 8.15 -5.27 -0.49
N TRP A 109 9.24 -4.60 -0.83
CA TRP A 109 10.27 -5.12 -1.72
C TRP A 109 11.53 -5.49 -0.95
N PRO A 110 12.18 -6.63 -1.24
CA PRO A 110 13.50 -6.94 -0.72
C PRO A 110 14.51 -5.94 -1.27
N ALA A 111 15.19 -5.22 -0.38
CA ALA A 111 16.11 -4.14 -0.76
C ALA A 111 17.33 -4.64 -1.55
N ASP A 112 17.77 -5.85 -1.26
CA ASP A 112 18.89 -6.54 -1.92
C ASP A 112 18.56 -7.01 -3.35
N GLN A 113 17.27 -7.08 -3.71
CA GLN A 113 16.80 -7.49 -5.03
C GLN A 113 16.19 -6.33 -5.83
N TRP A 114 16.11 -5.13 -5.23
CA TRP A 114 15.55 -3.96 -5.88
C TRP A 114 16.41 -3.49 -7.04
N GLN A 115 15.79 -3.31 -8.20
CA GLN A 115 16.43 -2.83 -9.41
C GLN A 115 15.44 -2.04 -10.27
N PRO A 116 15.66 -0.73 -10.49
CA PRO A 116 14.84 0.08 -11.40
C PRO A 116 14.79 -0.51 -12.82
N GLY A 117 13.69 -0.27 -13.52
CA GLY A 117 13.49 -0.70 -14.91
C GLY A 117 12.89 -2.10 -15.07
N ARG A 118 12.54 -2.76 -13.98
CA ARG A 118 11.87 -4.07 -14.03
C ARG A 118 10.81 -4.22 -12.93
N ALA A 119 9.94 -5.23 -13.07
CA ALA A 119 9.06 -5.65 -11.99
C ALA A 119 9.85 -6.06 -10.76
N GLN A 120 9.42 -5.62 -9.57
CA GLN A 120 10.11 -5.89 -8.32
C GLN A 120 9.55 -7.15 -7.67
N PRO A 121 10.42 -8.03 -7.11
CA PRO A 121 9.96 -9.07 -6.20
C PRO A 121 9.25 -8.42 -5.00
N SER A 122 8.20 -9.07 -4.49
CA SER A 122 7.41 -8.51 -3.41
C SER A 122 7.08 -9.54 -2.33
N PHE A 123 6.99 -9.09 -1.09
CA PHE A 123 6.53 -9.89 0.06
C PHE A 123 5.01 -9.82 0.27
N ASP A 124 4.30 -9.18 -0.65
CA ASP A 124 2.86 -8.93 -0.56
C ASP A 124 2.05 -9.82 -1.51
N LYS A 125 0.76 -9.56 -1.57
CA LYS A 125 -0.22 -10.27 -2.44
C LYS A 125 0.03 -10.14 -3.95
N GLN A 126 1.05 -9.39 -4.39
CA GLN A 126 1.37 -9.26 -5.81
C GLN A 126 1.73 -10.61 -6.43
N TYR A 127 2.38 -11.51 -5.68
CA TYR A 127 2.69 -12.84 -6.16
C TYR A 127 1.45 -13.65 -6.57
N VAL A 128 0.38 -13.59 -5.76
CA VAL A 128 -0.90 -14.22 -6.11
C VAL A 128 -1.53 -13.55 -7.32
N ARG A 129 -1.47 -12.22 -7.40
CA ARG A 129 -2.00 -11.47 -8.55
C ARG A 129 -1.26 -11.82 -9.83
N ASP A 130 0.06 -11.92 -9.78
CA ASP A 130 0.89 -12.28 -10.93
C ASP A 130 0.55 -13.70 -11.41
N TRP A 131 0.35 -14.64 -10.49
CA TRP A 131 -0.11 -15.98 -10.85
C TRP A 131 -1.50 -15.94 -11.49
N LEU A 132 -2.45 -15.23 -10.91
CA LEU A 132 -3.82 -15.11 -11.43
C LEU A 132 -3.87 -14.49 -12.84
N THR A 133 -2.96 -13.59 -13.15
CA THR A 133 -2.88 -12.93 -14.47
C THR A 133 -1.95 -13.65 -15.45
N SER A 134 -1.27 -14.70 -15.02
CA SER A 134 -0.42 -15.53 -15.87
C SER A 134 -1.23 -16.54 -16.68
N SER A 135 -0.63 -17.07 -17.72
CA SER A 135 -1.22 -18.17 -18.50
C SER A 135 -1.42 -19.46 -17.70
N ALA A 136 -0.73 -19.63 -16.57
CA ALA A 136 -0.83 -20.80 -15.72
C ALA A 136 -2.17 -20.89 -14.98
N SER A 137 -2.82 -19.75 -14.68
CA SER A 137 -4.14 -19.75 -14.04
C SER A 137 -5.26 -20.09 -15.01
N GLY A 138 -5.08 -19.80 -16.31
CA GLY A 138 -6.12 -19.91 -17.32
C GLY A 138 -7.32 -18.97 -17.10
N TRP A 139 -7.24 -18.05 -16.12
CA TRP A 139 -8.34 -17.17 -15.74
C TRP A 139 -8.31 -15.84 -16.47
N ASP A 140 -9.46 -15.48 -17.04
CA ASP A 140 -9.68 -14.14 -17.58
C ASP A 140 -10.52 -13.31 -16.61
N ARG A 141 -9.90 -12.29 -16.04
CA ARG A 141 -10.58 -11.36 -15.14
C ARG A 141 -11.77 -10.66 -15.80
N ALA A 142 -11.75 -10.47 -17.13
CA ALA A 142 -12.82 -9.81 -17.85
C ALA A 142 -14.04 -10.72 -18.08
N SER A 143 -13.92 -12.05 -17.87
CA SER A 143 -15.01 -13.00 -18.04
C SER A 143 -16.16 -12.83 -17.04
N GLY A 144 -15.88 -12.19 -15.89
CA GLY A 144 -16.83 -12.11 -14.77
C GLY A 144 -16.94 -13.42 -13.97
N GLU A 145 -16.18 -14.45 -14.31
CA GLU A 145 -16.12 -15.71 -13.57
C GLU A 145 -15.26 -15.58 -12.32
N ALA A 146 -15.57 -16.39 -11.31
CA ALA A 146 -14.74 -16.45 -10.11
C ALA A 146 -13.32 -16.96 -10.45
N PRO A 147 -12.26 -16.45 -9.76
CA PRO A 147 -10.92 -16.96 -9.97
C PRO A 147 -10.82 -18.43 -9.56
N PRO A 148 -9.94 -19.21 -10.22
CA PRO A 148 -9.72 -20.61 -9.86
C PRO A 148 -9.11 -20.74 -8.46
N PRO A 149 -9.25 -21.89 -7.80
CA PRO A 149 -8.52 -22.18 -6.56
C PRO A 149 -7.01 -22.04 -6.77
N LEU A 150 -6.33 -21.49 -5.77
CA LEU A 150 -4.88 -21.37 -5.80
C LEU A 150 -4.25 -22.77 -5.65
N PRO A 151 -3.24 -23.13 -6.46
CA PRO A 151 -2.43 -24.32 -6.21
C PRO A 151 -1.71 -24.24 -4.86
N ASP A 152 -1.50 -25.40 -4.22
CA ASP A 152 -0.81 -25.47 -2.92
C ASP A 152 0.57 -24.81 -2.97
N GLU A 153 1.30 -24.95 -4.08
CA GLU A 153 2.60 -24.31 -4.27
C GLU A 153 2.53 -22.77 -4.25
N VAL A 154 1.44 -22.19 -4.78
CA VAL A 154 1.22 -20.73 -4.76
C VAL A 154 0.86 -20.26 -3.35
N VAL A 155 0.05 -21.04 -2.65
CA VAL A 155 -0.33 -20.79 -1.25
C VAL A 155 0.92 -20.83 -0.36
N GLU A 156 1.73 -21.88 -0.43
CA GLU A 156 2.93 -22.03 0.38
C GLU A 156 4.01 -20.97 0.04
N ALA A 157 4.18 -20.65 -1.24
CA ALA A 157 5.11 -19.60 -1.64
C ALA A 157 4.65 -18.21 -1.16
N THR A 158 3.34 -17.96 -1.12
CA THR A 158 2.77 -16.73 -0.56
C THR A 158 2.98 -16.66 0.95
N ARG A 159 2.64 -17.76 1.64
CA ARG A 159 2.87 -17.88 3.09
C ARG A 159 4.34 -17.63 3.45
N ALA A 160 5.27 -18.24 2.73
CA ALA A 160 6.70 -18.07 2.98
C ALA A 160 7.14 -16.60 2.88
N ARG A 161 6.61 -15.83 1.91
CA ARG A 161 6.89 -14.40 1.77
C ARG A 161 6.38 -13.57 2.94
N TYR A 162 5.16 -13.85 3.41
CA TYR A 162 4.61 -13.16 4.58
C TYR A 162 5.41 -13.48 5.85
N MET A 163 5.81 -14.73 6.01
CA MET A 163 6.68 -15.17 7.13
C MET A 163 8.03 -14.46 7.08
N GLU A 164 8.67 -14.43 5.93
CA GLU A 164 9.95 -13.75 5.73
C GLU A 164 9.86 -12.25 6.04
N ALA A 165 8.84 -11.56 5.56
CA ALA A 165 8.62 -10.15 5.89
C ALA A 165 8.44 -9.93 7.40
N TYR A 166 7.66 -10.78 8.05
CA TYR A 166 7.46 -10.73 9.49
C TYR A 166 8.77 -10.94 10.25
N GLU A 167 9.53 -11.98 9.91
CA GLU A 167 10.81 -12.30 10.57
C GLU A 167 11.84 -11.18 10.37
N ARG A 168 11.95 -10.64 9.15
CA ARG A 168 12.86 -9.52 8.87
C ARG A 168 12.53 -8.29 9.71
N ILE A 169 11.25 -7.91 9.82
CA ILE A 169 10.83 -6.69 10.53
C ILE A 169 10.91 -6.87 12.05
N THR A 170 10.50 -8.03 12.57
CA THR A 170 10.33 -8.25 14.03
C THR A 170 11.52 -8.93 14.67
N GLY A 171 12.37 -9.60 13.90
CA GLY A 171 13.43 -10.47 14.39
C GLY A 171 12.90 -11.74 15.08
N ARG A 172 11.64 -12.10 14.86
CA ARG A 172 10.96 -13.22 15.52
C ARG A 172 10.41 -14.18 14.48
N THR A 173 10.50 -15.48 14.74
CA THR A 173 9.76 -16.50 14.00
C THR A 173 8.31 -16.55 14.47
N LEU A 174 7.37 -16.73 13.53
CA LEU A 174 6.02 -17.07 13.88
C LEU A 174 5.96 -18.52 14.40
N PRO A 175 5.20 -18.79 15.47
CA PRO A 175 5.05 -20.15 15.98
C PRO A 175 4.35 -21.07 15.01
#